data_d3d23d67e8559ab582fa9f593fc1af01
#
_entry.id   d3d23d67e8559ab582fa9f593fc1af01
#
_cell.length_a   1.000
_cell.length_b   1.000
_cell.length_c   1.000
_cell.angle_alpha   90.00
_cell.angle_beta   90.00
_cell.angle_gamma   90.00
#
_symmetry.space_group_name_H-M   'P 1'
#
loop_
_entity.id
_entity.type
_entity.pdbx_description
1 polymer ?
#
loop_
_entity_poly.entity_id
_entity_poly.type
_entity_poly.pdbx_seq_one_letter_code
_entity_poly.pdbx_strand_id
1 'polypeptide(L)'
;MGEAWSGSLIKKHLTELADVIGPRWGGSDGDHRAAEYIREQMEAAGLDRAEIESFTIDTWSHGDVSITLPDDPERVIASLPFLRCKPIDVTTPLVDVGHASPHEVDALGDRIKGSIVLASISPEPFTSPEPFTARIARLAKAGAACIIAIEPKTGGRMEYASTDEWLNVSPQKDALAVVKTSLEDGAYLQRIATTSPAIRVSVDAKYLDSEGHNTVAEIKGTTHPERHLILGGHHDTVLGTAGGNDNTSGTIGVMETARVIAALGSELGIKPGMSIRFATWSGEEQHLQGARAYVAHHHSPSSPSREANPLLNINLDELSTGHMKGIVLSFPHLRKFVQAQLDTMDDGLKCHVLDHMDAHSDHFPFVEEAIDASMTWRWRFFGRHEDANFHHEIGDAANKLNVRELKEYAGQLARILLRLSHVVPDDWPTNPMTVEDVNQMIERDAGGHHSAFH
;
A
#
# COMPACT_ATOMS: atom_id res chain seq x y z
N MET A 1 -0.94 24.31 -14.32
CA MET A 1 -1.63 23.43 -15.29
C MET A 1 -0.87 23.31 -16.62
N GLY A 2 -0.50 24.39 -17.30
CA GLY A 2 0.19 24.32 -18.60
C GLY A 2 1.44 23.44 -18.56
N GLU A 3 2.31 23.63 -17.58
CA GLU A 3 3.53 22.85 -17.41
C GLU A 3 3.27 21.36 -17.13
N ALA A 4 2.27 21.04 -16.33
CA ALA A 4 1.87 19.65 -16.11
C ALA A 4 1.37 18.95 -17.40
N TRP A 5 0.93 19.69 -18.39
CA TRP A 5 0.46 19.13 -19.66
C TRP A 5 1.53 19.08 -20.74
N SER A 6 2.22 20.18 -20.99
CA SER A 6 3.18 20.31 -22.10
C SER A 6 4.58 19.81 -21.76
N GLY A 7 5.04 20.04 -20.54
CA GLY A 7 6.34 19.61 -20.05
C GLY A 7 6.36 18.21 -19.42
N SER A 8 5.22 17.49 -19.38
CA SER A 8 5.06 16.23 -18.66
C SER A 8 6.00 15.13 -19.13
N LEU A 9 6.65 14.49 -18.15
CA LEU A 9 7.51 13.32 -18.32
C LEU A 9 6.82 12.01 -17.90
N ILE A 10 5.52 12.01 -17.59
CA ILE A 10 4.75 10.86 -17.08
C ILE A 10 4.97 9.61 -17.94
N LYS A 11 4.92 9.71 -19.27
CA LYS A 11 5.14 8.54 -20.14
C LYS A 11 6.54 7.97 -20.01
N LYS A 12 7.55 8.84 -19.87
CA LYS A 12 8.94 8.41 -19.65
C LYS A 12 9.06 7.67 -18.33
N HIS A 13 8.53 8.25 -17.25
CA HIS A 13 8.57 7.64 -15.92
C HIS A 13 7.79 6.33 -15.87
N LEU A 14 6.62 6.27 -16.52
CA LEU A 14 5.81 5.07 -16.60
C LEU A 14 6.55 3.93 -17.30
N THR A 15 7.14 4.21 -18.47
CA THR A 15 7.95 3.22 -19.20
C THR A 15 9.13 2.75 -18.35
N GLU A 16 9.86 3.66 -17.72
CA GLU A 16 11.03 3.26 -16.94
C GLU A 16 10.65 2.44 -15.71
N LEU A 17 9.71 2.92 -14.88
CA LEU A 17 9.36 2.26 -13.63
C LEU A 17 8.61 0.94 -13.85
N ALA A 18 7.56 0.94 -14.69
CA ALA A 18 6.69 -0.23 -14.83
C ALA A 18 7.16 -1.23 -15.90
N ASP A 19 7.76 -0.77 -17.03
CA ASP A 19 8.09 -1.67 -18.13
C ASP A 19 9.59 -2.07 -18.13
N VAL A 20 10.51 -1.14 -17.80
CA VAL A 20 11.98 -1.40 -17.84
C VAL A 20 12.50 -1.94 -16.51
N ILE A 21 12.16 -1.31 -15.39
CA ILE A 21 12.51 -1.79 -14.06
C ILE A 21 11.59 -2.95 -13.68
N GLY A 22 10.28 -2.77 -13.84
CA GLY A 22 9.26 -3.78 -13.56
C GLY A 22 9.00 -3.97 -12.06
N PRO A 23 8.92 -5.24 -11.58
CA PRO A 23 8.67 -5.53 -10.17
C PRO A 23 9.72 -4.91 -9.24
N ARG A 24 9.25 -4.29 -8.16
CA ARG A 24 10.06 -3.48 -7.25
C ARG A 24 9.77 -3.81 -5.79
N TRP A 25 9.71 -5.10 -5.46
CA TRP A 25 9.53 -5.55 -4.08
C TRP A 25 10.58 -4.94 -3.15
N GLY A 26 10.18 -4.37 -2.01
CA GLY A 26 11.06 -3.65 -1.10
C GLY A 26 12.32 -4.43 -0.72
N GLY A 27 13.49 -3.80 -0.86
CA GLY A 27 14.80 -4.39 -0.65
C GLY A 27 15.32 -5.26 -1.79
N SER A 28 14.67 -5.27 -2.95
CA SER A 28 15.14 -5.94 -4.17
C SER A 28 15.97 -5.02 -5.07
N ASP A 29 16.67 -5.59 -6.06
CA ASP A 29 17.37 -4.82 -7.09
C ASP A 29 16.42 -3.88 -7.87
N GLY A 30 15.16 -4.29 -8.08
CA GLY A 30 14.15 -3.46 -8.72
C GLY A 30 13.80 -2.21 -7.89
N ASP A 31 13.62 -2.39 -6.60
CA ASP A 31 13.39 -1.33 -5.62
C ASP A 31 14.56 -0.32 -5.60
N HIS A 32 15.79 -0.81 -5.48
CA HIS A 32 17.00 0.04 -5.48
C HIS A 32 17.16 0.82 -6.79
N ARG A 33 16.93 0.17 -7.93
CA ARG A 33 16.99 0.84 -9.26
C ARG A 33 15.91 1.92 -9.38
N ALA A 34 14.71 1.68 -8.84
CA ALA A 34 13.65 2.67 -8.84
C ALA A 34 14.01 3.88 -7.97
N ALA A 35 14.50 3.65 -6.75
CA ALA A 35 14.93 4.72 -5.86
C ALA A 35 16.01 5.61 -6.51
N GLU A 36 17.03 4.99 -7.13
CA GLU A 36 18.08 5.73 -7.82
C GLU A 36 17.56 6.51 -9.04
N TYR A 37 16.72 5.89 -9.87
CA TYR A 37 16.07 6.57 -10.98
C TYR A 37 15.26 7.79 -10.52
N ILE A 38 14.47 7.64 -9.46
CA ILE A 38 13.65 8.74 -8.91
C ILE A 38 14.55 9.87 -8.42
N ARG A 39 15.60 9.55 -7.66
CA ARG A 39 16.60 10.53 -7.19
C ARG A 39 17.19 11.33 -8.36
N GLU A 40 17.68 10.62 -9.40
CA GLU A 40 18.25 11.26 -10.59
C GLU A 40 17.26 12.18 -11.30
N GLN A 41 15.97 11.77 -11.41
CA GLN A 41 14.98 12.60 -12.06
C GLN A 41 14.61 13.84 -11.23
N MET A 42 14.58 13.73 -9.91
CA MET A 42 14.37 14.86 -8.99
C MET A 42 15.55 15.84 -9.05
N GLU A 43 16.79 15.35 -9.09
CA GLU A 43 17.98 16.17 -9.28
C GLU A 43 17.96 16.87 -10.65
N ALA A 44 17.64 16.14 -11.73
CA ALA A 44 17.53 16.70 -13.07
C ALA A 44 16.41 17.75 -13.21
N ALA A 45 15.36 17.66 -12.40
CA ALA A 45 14.30 18.67 -12.33
C ALA A 45 14.75 19.94 -11.58
N GLY A 46 15.92 19.94 -10.94
CA GLY A 46 16.50 21.09 -10.27
C GLY A 46 16.00 21.32 -8.85
N LEU A 47 15.65 20.24 -8.13
CA LEU A 47 15.34 20.32 -6.71
C LEU A 47 16.62 20.67 -5.90
N ASP A 48 16.46 21.36 -4.78
CA ASP A 48 17.57 21.82 -3.94
C ASP A 48 18.31 20.68 -3.23
N ARG A 49 17.61 19.55 -3.01
CA ARG A 49 18.17 18.33 -2.43
C ARG A 49 17.48 17.13 -3.08
N ALA A 50 18.23 16.09 -3.40
CA ALA A 50 17.70 14.79 -3.81
C ALA A 50 18.68 13.70 -3.34
N GLU A 51 18.25 12.85 -2.41
CA GLU A 51 19.12 11.83 -1.80
C GLU A 51 18.36 10.53 -1.51
N ILE A 52 19.13 9.47 -1.29
CA ILE A 52 18.62 8.18 -0.83
C ILE A 52 18.89 8.08 0.67
N GLU A 53 17.85 7.72 1.43
CA GLU A 53 17.94 7.38 2.84
C GLU A 53 17.78 5.87 2.98
N SER A 54 18.89 5.18 3.28
CA SER A 54 18.91 3.73 3.46
C SER A 54 18.44 3.33 4.85
N PHE A 55 17.75 2.19 4.93
CA PHE A 55 17.32 1.57 6.19
C PHE A 55 17.34 0.04 6.07
N THR A 56 17.37 -0.66 7.21
CA THR A 56 17.22 -2.13 7.22
C THR A 56 15.76 -2.50 7.01
N ILE A 57 15.49 -3.37 6.03
CA ILE A 57 14.16 -3.90 5.73
C ILE A 57 14.11 -5.41 6.01
N ASP A 58 13.11 -5.86 6.78
CA ASP A 58 12.76 -7.27 6.92
C ASP A 58 11.90 -7.68 5.72
N THR A 59 12.48 -8.44 4.81
CA THR A 59 11.84 -8.82 3.55
C THR A 59 11.66 -10.32 3.42
N TRP A 60 10.97 -10.73 2.37
CA TRP A 60 10.61 -12.12 2.12
C TRP A 60 10.65 -12.41 0.63
N SER A 61 10.98 -13.63 0.29
CA SER A 61 10.91 -14.11 -1.09
C SER A 61 10.41 -15.54 -1.14
N HIS A 62 9.85 -15.94 -2.26
CA HIS A 62 9.50 -17.33 -2.52
C HIS A 62 10.07 -17.81 -3.86
N GLY A 63 10.36 -19.10 -3.92
CA GLY A 63 10.63 -19.86 -5.13
C GLY A 63 9.37 -20.59 -5.60
N ASP A 64 9.48 -21.91 -5.80
CA ASP A 64 8.37 -22.72 -6.28
C ASP A 64 7.26 -22.85 -5.24
N VAL A 65 6.03 -22.71 -5.73
CA VAL A 65 4.79 -22.94 -4.96
C VAL A 65 3.93 -23.91 -5.74
N SER A 66 3.43 -24.96 -5.10
CA SER A 66 2.62 -25.95 -5.78
C SER A 66 1.56 -26.60 -4.89
N ILE A 67 0.43 -26.88 -5.50
CA ILE A 67 -0.61 -27.77 -5.00
C ILE A 67 -0.66 -28.94 -5.97
N THR A 68 -0.35 -30.14 -5.51
CA THR A 68 -0.29 -31.35 -6.35
C THR A 68 -1.16 -32.47 -5.84
N LEU A 69 -1.73 -33.23 -6.75
CA LEU A 69 -2.50 -34.44 -6.44
C LEU A 69 -1.62 -35.64 -6.73
N PRO A 70 -1.25 -36.46 -5.72
CA PRO A 70 -0.40 -37.64 -5.95
C PRO A 70 -0.97 -38.62 -6.98
N ASP A 71 -2.30 -38.73 -7.05
CA ASP A 71 -3.00 -39.62 -7.98
C ASP A 71 -3.22 -39.00 -9.37
N ASP A 72 -2.95 -37.70 -9.55
CA ASP A 72 -3.03 -36.99 -10.84
C ASP A 72 -1.92 -35.91 -10.90
N PRO A 73 -0.64 -36.33 -11.01
CA PRO A 73 0.49 -35.40 -10.91
C PRO A 73 0.64 -34.46 -12.12
N GLU A 74 -0.02 -34.78 -13.26
CA GLU A 74 -0.01 -33.92 -14.44
C GLU A 74 -0.99 -32.76 -14.37
N ARG A 75 -1.89 -32.78 -13.38
CA ARG A 75 -2.84 -31.70 -13.18
C ARG A 75 -2.17 -30.49 -12.56
N VAL A 76 -2.20 -29.39 -13.28
CA VAL A 76 -1.73 -28.09 -12.80
C VAL A 76 -2.86 -27.42 -12.00
N ILE A 77 -2.60 -27.09 -10.75
CA ILE A 77 -3.45 -26.28 -9.88
C ILE A 77 -2.79 -24.91 -9.71
N ALA A 78 -3.53 -23.84 -10.01
CA ALA A 78 -3.05 -22.49 -9.81
C ALA A 78 -2.69 -22.28 -8.35
N SER A 79 -1.48 -21.80 -8.05
CA SER A 79 -0.96 -21.69 -6.69
C SER A 79 -0.21 -20.38 -6.50
N LEU A 80 -0.57 -19.63 -5.47
CA LEU A 80 0.06 -18.38 -5.06
C LEU A 80 0.21 -18.37 -3.54
N PRO A 81 1.39 -18.12 -2.96
CA PRO A 81 1.52 -18.06 -1.51
C PRO A 81 0.93 -16.74 -1.00
N PHE A 82 0.42 -16.72 0.21
CA PHE A 82 0.22 -15.45 0.89
C PHE A 82 1.58 -14.80 1.17
N LEU A 83 1.62 -13.48 1.18
CA LEU A 83 2.82 -12.74 1.52
C LEU A 83 3.33 -13.20 2.91
N ARG A 84 4.63 -13.38 3.01
CA ARG A 84 5.31 -13.87 4.22
C ARG A 84 4.90 -15.28 4.66
N CYS A 85 4.30 -16.08 3.78
CA CYS A 85 4.02 -17.49 4.04
C CYS A 85 5.33 -18.22 4.40
N LYS A 86 5.32 -18.98 5.50
CA LYS A 86 6.48 -19.80 5.88
C LYS A 86 6.70 -20.94 4.89
N PRO A 87 7.95 -21.42 4.73
CA PRO A 87 8.22 -22.60 3.93
C PRO A 87 7.47 -23.82 4.50
N ILE A 88 6.90 -24.63 3.59
CA ILE A 88 6.18 -25.85 3.96
C ILE A 88 6.30 -26.88 2.84
N ASP A 89 6.31 -28.15 3.21
CA ASP A 89 6.14 -29.30 2.32
C ASP A 89 5.37 -30.37 3.09
N VAL A 90 4.09 -30.51 2.79
CA VAL A 90 3.21 -31.41 3.52
C VAL A 90 2.29 -32.16 2.56
N THR A 91 2.11 -33.47 2.84
CA THR A 91 1.15 -34.33 2.12
C THR A 91 0.20 -34.92 3.15
N THR A 92 -1.09 -34.57 3.07
CA THR A 92 -2.09 -34.98 4.06
C THR A 92 -3.51 -34.86 3.46
N PRO A 93 -4.55 -35.44 4.07
CA PRO A 93 -5.91 -35.34 3.55
C PRO A 93 -6.37 -33.89 3.38
N LEU A 94 -7.14 -33.67 2.29
CA LEU A 94 -7.84 -32.42 2.02
C LEU A 94 -9.20 -32.42 2.72
N VAL A 95 -9.52 -31.36 3.44
CA VAL A 95 -10.80 -31.14 4.12
C VAL A 95 -11.37 -29.79 3.70
N ASP A 96 -12.55 -29.79 3.07
CA ASP A 96 -13.29 -28.53 2.79
C ASP A 96 -13.94 -28.03 4.08
N VAL A 97 -13.60 -26.80 4.45
CA VAL A 97 -14.11 -26.12 5.66
C VAL A 97 -15.05 -24.96 5.31
N GLY A 98 -15.49 -24.88 4.04
CA GLY A 98 -16.41 -23.83 3.57
C GLY A 98 -15.82 -22.44 3.72
N HIS A 99 -16.46 -21.59 4.52
CA HIS A 99 -16.00 -20.24 4.87
C HIS A 99 -15.18 -20.19 6.15
N ALA A 100 -14.91 -21.34 6.76
CA ALA A 100 -14.24 -21.47 8.06
C ALA A 100 -14.96 -20.69 9.20
N SER A 101 -16.27 -20.57 9.12
CA SER A 101 -17.08 -19.99 10.19
C SER A 101 -17.05 -20.87 11.46
N PRO A 102 -17.38 -20.34 12.66
CA PRO A 102 -17.33 -21.10 13.88
C PRO A 102 -18.10 -22.43 13.82
N HIS A 103 -19.31 -22.41 13.28
CA HIS A 103 -20.16 -23.61 13.19
C HIS A 103 -19.64 -24.65 12.19
N GLU A 104 -19.01 -24.22 11.07
CA GLU A 104 -18.40 -25.14 10.11
C GLU A 104 -17.17 -25.84 10.71
N VAL A 105 -16.31 -25.09 11.41
CA VAL A 105 -15.13 -25.62 12.10
C VAL A 105 -15.55 -26.58 13.22
N ASP A 106 -16.54 -26.22 14.03
CA ASP A 106 -17.03 -27.07 15.12
C ASP A 106 -17.67 -28.38 14.57
N ALA A 107 -18.39 -28.31 13.46
CA ALA A 107 -19.01 -29.48 12.83
C ALA A 107 -17.97 -30.49 12.28
N LEU A 108 -16.80 -30.01 11.84
CA LEU A 108 -15.72 -30.84 11.32
C LEU A 108 -14.83 -31.43 12.43
N GLY A 109 -14.69 -30.71 13.56
CA GLY A 109 -13.97 -31.17 14.73
C GLY A 109 -12.57 -31.71 14.43
N ASP A 110 -12.28 -32.93 14.91
CA ASP A 110 -10.96 -33.57 14.76
C ASP A 110 -10.52 -33.82 13.31
N ARG A 111 -11.41 -33.72 12.33
CA ARG A 111 -11.04 -33.89 10.91
C ARG A 111 -10.11 -32.80 10.40
N ILE A 112 -10.12 -31.62 11.03
CA ILE A 112 -9.23 -30.49 10.70
C ILE A 112 -7.81 -30.75 11.14
N LYS A 113 -7.63 -31.43 12.26
CA LYS A 113 -6.32 -31.62 12.88
C LYS A 113 -5.35 -32.37 11.97
N GLY A 114 -4.23 -31.71 11.62
CA GLY A 114 -3.19 -32.25 10.75
C GLY A 114 -3.59 -32.35 9.28
N SER A 115 -4.76 -31.85 8.87
CA SER A 115 -5.18 -31.84 7.47
C SER A 115 -4.82 -30.55 6.75
N ILE A 116 -4.74 -30.58 5.41
CA ILE A 116 -4.78 -29.40 4.57
C ILE A 116 -6.26 -29.00 4.46
N VAL A 117 -6.58 -27.76 4.83
CA VAL A 117 -7.94 -27.26 4.79
C VAL A 117 -8.16 -26.36 3.58
N LEU A 118 -9.30 -26.52 2.91
CA LEU A 118 -9.73 -25.69 1.79
C LEU A 118 -10.77 -24.71 2.32
N ALA A 119 -10.51 -23.39 2.21
CA ALA A 119 -11.37 -22.35 2.74
C ALA A 119 -11.65 -21.26 1.70
N SER A 120 -12.88 -20.76 1.61
CA SER A 120 -13.21 -19.57 0.83
C SER A 120 -12.69 -18.31 1.51
N ILE A 121 -12.05 -17.40 0.76
CA ILE A 121 -11.67 -16.07 1.25
C ILE A 121 -12.92 -15.22 1.50
N SER A 122 -13.92 -15.32 0.63
CA SER A 122 -15.20 -14.61 0.81
C SER A 122 -15.82 -14.93 2.16
N PRO A 123 -16.41 -13.95 2.86
CA PRO A 123 -17.18 -14.21 4.08
C PRO A 123 -18.40 -15.08 3.77
N GLU A 124 -18.89 -15.77 4.79
CA GLU A 124 -20.12 -16.56 4.65
C GLU A 124 -21.31 -15.64 4.27
N PRO A 125 -22.07 -15.96 3.23
CA PRO A 125 -23.21 -15.15 2.81
C PRO A 125 -24.25 -14.95 3.92
N PHE A 126 -24.80 -13.74 4.01
CA PHE A 126 -25.85 -13.36 4.98
C PHE A 126 -25.42 -13.38 6.45
N THR A 127 -24.12 -13.38 6.73
CA THR A 127 -23.55 -13.24 8.07
C THR A 127 -22.86 -11.88 8.22
N SER A 128 -22.49 -11.53 9.46
CA SER A 128 -21.60 -10.39 9.67
C SER A 128 -20.22 -10.73 9.08
N PRO A 129 -19.63 -9.86 8.24
CA PRO A 129 -18.32 -10.10 7.68
C PRO A 129 -17.27 -10.31 8.78
N GLU A 130 -16.49 -11.38 8.67
CA GLU A 130 -15.36 -11.65 9.53
C GLU A 130 -14.08 -11.61 8.70
N PRO A 131 -13.02 -10.90 9.15
CA PRO A 131 -11.74 -10.86 8.44
C PRO A 131 -11.19 -12.27 8.21
N PHE A 132 -10.53 -12.49 7.06
CA PHE A 132 -9.94 -13.80 6.77
C PHE A 132 -8.82 -14.16 7.75
N THR A 133 -8.09 -13.17 8.25
CA THR A 133 -7.07 -13.33 9.31
C THR A 133 -7.62 -13.97 10.59
N ALA A 134 -8.82 -13.57 11.04
CA ALA A 134 -9.49 -14.19 12.19
C ALA A 134 -9.86 -15.66 11.91
N ARG A 135 -10.28 -15.97 10.68
CA ARG A 135 -10.60 -17.34 10.24
C ARG A 135 -9.33 -18.20 10.13
N ILE A 136 -8.21 -17.64 9.66
CA ILE A 136 -6.88 -18.29 9.68
C ILE A 136 -6.50 -18.65 11.12
N ALA A 137 -6.63 -17.73 12.07
CA ALA A 137 -6.32 -17.98 13.48
C ALA A 137 -7.20 -19.11 14.07
N ARG A 138 -8.49 -19.16 13.70
CA ARG A 138 -9.40 -20.25 14.10
C ARG A 138 -8.95 -21.61 13.58
N LEU A 139 -8.56 -21.68 12.29
CA LEU A 139 -8.08 -22.92 11.68
C LEU A 139 -6.73 -23.36 12.25
N ALA A 140 -5.85 -22.42 12.56
CA ALA A 140 -4.59 -22.70 13.28
C ALA A 140 -4.87 -23.30 14.67
N LYS A 141 -5.81 -22.72 15.41
CA LYS A 141 -6.23 -23.25 16.73
C LYS A 141 -6.84 -24.64 16.63
N ALA A 142 -7.58 -24.93 15.55
CA ALA A 142 -8.14 -26.26 15.28
C ALA A 142 -7.06 -27.28 14.85
N GLY A 143 -5.82 -26.84 14.62
CA GLY A 143 -4.67 -27.70 14.31
C GLY A 143 -4.53 -28.05 12.82
N ALA A 144 -5.05 -27.25 11.91
CA ALA A 144 -4.79 -27.42 10.48
C ALA A 144 -3.29 -27.41 10.16
N ALA A 145 -2.86 -28.21 9.19
CA ALA A 145 -1.48 -28.26 8.75
C ALA A 145 -1.13 -27.08 7.83
N CYS A 146 -2.09 -26.69 6.98
CA CYS A 146 -1.96 -25.63 5.97
C CYS A 146 -3.36 -25.25 5.48
N ILE A 147 -3.51 -24.03 4.97
CA ILE A 147 -4.75 -23.56 4.33
C ILE A 147 -4.52 -23.43 2.82
N ILE A 148 -5.44 -23.93 2.01
CA ILE A 148 -5.64 -23.51 0.63
C ILE A 148 -6.82 -22.55 0.63
N ALA A 149 -6.54 -21.29 0.31
CA ALA A 149 -7.54 -20.23 0.26
C ALA A 149 -8.08 -20.07 -1.17
N ILE A 150 -9.40 -20.12 -1.34
CA ILE A 150 -10.03 -19.98 -2.66
C ILE A 150 -10.22 -18.49 -2.95
N GLU A 151 -9.61 -18.01 -4.04
CA GLU A 151 -9.80 -16.65 -4.56
C GLU A 151 -11.24 -16.45 -5.03
N PRO A 152 -11.91 -15.35 -4.71
CA PRO A 152 -13.27 -15.08 -5.19
C PRO A 152 -13.33 -14.57 -6.64
N LYS A 153 -12.20 -14.09 -7.21
CA LYS A 153 -12.15 -13.52 -8.56
C LYS A 153 -12.20 -14.60 -9.64
N THR A 154 -12.93 -14.33 -10.69
CA THR A 154 -13.07 -15.24 -11.86
C THR A 154 -11.92 -15.09 -12.84
N GLY A 155 -11.78 -16.06 -13.75
CA GLY A 155 -10.83 -16.01 -14.86
C GLY A 155 -9.40 -16.39 -14.49
N GLY A 156 -9.22 -17.20 -13.46
CA GLY A 156 -7.90 -17.65 -12.99
C GLY A 156 -7.09 -16.53 -12.32
N ARG A 157 -7.69 -15.39 -12.04
CA ARG A 157 -7.01 -14.25 -11.41
C ARG A 157 -6.77 -14.55 -9.93
N MET A 158 -5.64 -14.12 -9.43
CA MET A 158 -5.27 -14.20 -8.02
C MET A 158 -4.50 -12.95 -7.63
N GLU A 159 -4.79 -12.43 -6.44
CA GLU A 159 -4.03 -11.32 -5.85
C GLU A 159 -3.13 -11.82 -4.72
N TYR A 160 -2.01 -11.16 -4.50
CA TYR A 160 -1.25 -11.35 -3.28
C TYR A 160 -2.03 -10.78 -2.10
N ALA A 161 -2.06 -11.52 -1.00
CA ALA A 161 -2.68 -11.10 0.24
C ALA A 161 -1.76 -11.44 1.41
N SER A 162 -1.88 -10.73 2.53
CA SER A 162 -1.13 -11.00 3.75
C SER A 162 -1.94 -11.84 4.74
N THR A 163 -1.25 -12.63 5.56
CA THR A 163 -1.82 -13.28 6.75
C THR A 163 -1.83 -12.36 7.96
N ASP A 164 -1.07 -11.27 7.89
CA ASP A 164 -0.89 -10.31 8.96
C ASP A 164 -1.80 -9.11 8.77
N GLU A 165 -2.19 -8.49 9.87
CA GLU A 165 -2.85 -7.20 9.84
C GLU A 165 -1.80 -6.08 9.70
N TRP A 166 -2.12 -5.04 8.94
CA TRP A 166 -1.24 -3.90 8.66
C TRP A 166 -0.73 -3.17 9.91
N LEU A 167 -1.47 -3.26 11.01
CA LEU A 167 -1.07 -2.71 12.31
C LEU A 167 0.07 -3.50 12.99
N ASN A 168 0.38 -4.70 12.51
CA ASN A 168 1.46 -5.50 13.08
C ASN A 168 2.82 -5.02 12.57
N VAL A 169 3.55 -4.31 13.39
CA VAL A 169 4.91 -3.81 13.10
C VAL A 169 5.92 -4.95 12.93
N SER A 170 5.61 -6.13 13.47
CA SER A 170 6.45 -7.32 13.38
C SER A 170 5.67 -8.48 12.75
N PRO A 171 5.94 -8.80 11.49
CA PRO A 171 5.28 -9.89 10.79
C PRO A 171 5.46 -11.23 11.52
N GLN A 172 4.38 -11.99 11.63
CA GLN A 172 4.41 -13.28 12.31
C GLN A 172 5.08 -14.35 11.42
N LYS A 173 6.33 -14.71 11.72
CA LYS A 173 7.08 -15.76 11.00
C LYS A 173 6.51 -17.18 11.25
N ASP A 174 5.72 -17.38 12.31
CA ASP A 174 5.16 -18.67 12.72
C ASP A 174 3.68 -18.87 12.37
N ALA A 175 3.07 -17.95 11.65
CA ALA A 175 1.68 -18.07 11.22
C ALA A 175 1.44 -19.36 10.42
N LEU A 176 0.21 -19.87 10.45
CA LEU A 176 -0.19 -21.01 9.63
C LEU A 176 0.07 -20.70 8.15
N ALA A 177 0.72 -21.64 7.44
CA ALA A 177 0.97 -21.47 6.02
C ALA A 177 -0.35 -21.39 5.24
N VAL A 178 -0.45 -20.40 4.35
CA VAL A 178 -1.61 -20.20 3.48
C VAL A 178 -1.14 -20.10 2.04
N VAL A 179 -1.75 -20.90 1.17
CA VAL A 179 -1.55 -20.86 -0.28
C VAL A 179 -2.90 -20.57 -0.92
N LYS A 180 -2.94 -19.63 -1.83
CA LYS A 180 -4.14 -19.28 -2.59
C LYS A 180 -4.25 -20.17 -3.84
N THR A 181 -5.48 -20.46 -4.25
CA THR A 181 -5.80 -21.05 -5.54
C THR A 181 -6.88 -20.25 -6.24
N SER A 182 -6.99 -20.39 -7.58
CA SER A 182 -8.04 -19.71 -8.34
C SER A 182 -9.45 -20.20 -7.93
N LEU A 183 -10.47 -19.40 -8.25
CA LEU A 183 -11.85 -19.79 -8.04
C LEU A 183 -12.19 -21.13 -8.74
N GLU A 184 -11.71 -21.28 -9.97
CA GLU A 184 -11.97 -22.44 -10.82
C GLU A 184 -11.33 -23.71 -10.27
N ASP A 185 -10.06 -23.64 -9.88
CA ASP A 185 -9.36 -24.77 -9.26
C ASP A 185 -9.87 -25.05 -7.85
N GLY A 186 -10.21 -24.00 -7.10
CA GLY A 186 -10.89 -24.13 -5.81
C GLY A 186 -12.18 -24.92 -5.88
N ALA A 187 -13.04 -24.61 -6.87
CA ALA A 187 -14.26 -25.36 -7.11
C ALA A 187 -14.00 -26.83 -7.52
N TYR A 188 -12.89 -27.11 -8.20
CA TYR A 188 -12.46 -28.48 -8.44
C TYR A 188 -12.03 -29.18 -7.16
N LEU A 189 -11.17 -28.53 -6.36
CA LEU A 189 -10.71 -29.06 -5.08
C LEU A 189 -11.85 -29.34 -4.12
N GLN A 190 -12.88 -28.48 -4.06
CA GLN A 190 -14.09 -28.72 -3.26
C GLN A 190 -14.81 -30.02 -3.64
N ARG A 191 -14.95 -30.30 -4.95
CA ARG A 191 -15.59 -31.53 -5.41
C ARG A 191 -14.83 -32.78 -4.99
N ILE A 192 -13.49 -32.78 -5.09
CA ILE A 192 -12.71 -33.95 -4.70
C ILE A 192 -12.54 -34.08 -3.17
N ALA A 193 -12.63 -33.00 -2.43
CA ALA A 193 -12.53 -33.01 -0.96
C ALA A 193 -13.60 -33.90 -0.28
N THR A 194 -14.70 -34.20 -0.98
CA THR A 194 -15.74 -35.12 -0.52
C THR A 194 -15.21 -36.53 -0.20
N THR A 195 -14.13 -36.93 -0.86
CA THR A 195 -13.44 -38.23 -0.63
C THR A 195 -12.20 -38.08 0.26
N SER A 196 -11.89 -36.86 0.72
CA SER A 196 -10.69 -36.53 1.51
C SER A 196 -9.39 -37.10 0.93
N PRO A 197 -9.08 -36.85 -0.37
CA PRO A 197 -7.85 -37.34 -0.98
C PRO A 197 -6.62 -36.75 -0.31
N ALA A 198 -5.50 -37.48 -0.30
CA ALA A 198 -4.24 -36.87 0.06
C ALA A 198 -3.79 -35.91 -1.03
N ILE A 199 -3.41 -34.71 -0.65
CA ILE A 199 -2.80 -33.72 -1.55
C ILE A 199 -1.49 -33.22 -0.95
N ARG A 200 -0.60 -32.69 -1.79
CA ARG A 200 0.65 -32.07 -1.36
C ARG A 200 0.60 -30.58 -1.61
N VAL A 201 0.99 -29.81 -0.59
CA VAL A 201 1.26 -28.37 -0.70
C VAL A 201 2.73 -28.15 -0.39
N SER A 202 3.41 -27.45 -1.30
CA SER A 202 4.83 -27.08 -1.15
C SER A 202 5.00 -25.59 -1.39
N VAL A 203 5.74 -24.93 -0.52
CA VAL A 203 6.16 -23.52 -0.65
C VAL A 203 7.64 -23.45 -0.32
N ASP A 204 8.47 -23.05 -1.28
CA ASP A 204 9.85 -22.65 -1.03
C ASP A 204 9.88 -21.17 -0.72
N ALA A 205 10.17 -20.79 0.52
CA ALA A 205 10.16 -19.40 0.95
C ALA A 205 11.30 -19.10 1.91
N LYS A 206 11.70 -17.83 1.97
CA LYS A 206 12.78 -17.35 2.82
C LYS A 206 12.46 -15.98 3.39
N TYR A 207 12.75 -15.79 4.67
CA TYR A 207 12.81 -14.49 5.31
C TYR A 207 14.23 -13.97 5.23
N LEU A 208 14.40 -12.70 4.85
CA LEU A 208 15.68 -12.08 4.57
C LEU A 208 15.72 -10.70 5.22
N ASP A 209 16.88 -10.30 5.70
CA ASP A 209 17.17 -8.89 5.96
C ASP A 209 17.86 -8.32 4.72
N SER A 210 17.44 -7.12 4.31
CA SER A 210 17.98 -6.39 3.16
C SER A 210 18.09 -4.91 3.50
N GLU A 211 18.51 -4.11 2.54
CA GLU A 211 18.52 -2.65 2.61
C GLU A 211 17.34 -2.11 1.80
N GLY A 212 16.50 -1.26 2.39
CA GLY A 212 15.47 -0.49 1.72
C GLY A 212 15.96 0.93 1.43
N HIS A 213 15.50 1.54 0.37
CA HIS A 213 15.94 2.86 -0.08
C HIS A 213 14.76 3.81 -0.23
N ASN A 214 14.55 4.72 0.72
CA ASN A 214 13.66 5.86 0.50
C ASN A 214 14.36 6.90 -0.37
N THR A 215 13.63 7.55 -1.27
CA THR A 215 14.14 8.74 -1.96
C THR A 215 13.51 9.98 -1.35
N VAL A 216 14.31 10.94 -0.96
CA VAL A 216 13.87 12.21 -0.36
C VAL A 216 14.46 13.38 -1.13
N ALA A 217 13.58 14.29 -1.57
CA ALA A 217 13.98 15.50 -2.28
C ALA A 217 13.24 16.72 -1.70
N GLU A 218 13.79 17.92 -1.91
CA GLU A 218 13.23 19.13 -1.31
C GLU A 218 13.32 20.32 -2.29
N ILE A 219 12.27 21.14 -2.29
CA ILE A 219 12.31 22.51 -2.80
C ILE A 219 12.22 23.44 -1.59
N LYS A 220 13.27 24.21 -1.36
CA LYS A 220 13.40 25.09 -0.20
C LYS A 220 12.43 26.26 -0.27
N GLY A 221 11.74 26.50 0.84
CA GLY A 221 10.85 27.63 1.00
C GLY A 221 11.56 28.99 1.03
N THR A 222 10.86 30.03 0.64
CA THR A 222 11.40 31.40 0.58
C THR A 222 11.10 32.24 1.80
N THR A 223 10.02 31.95 2.51
CA THR A 223 9.53 32.76 3.66
C THR A 223 9.76 32.03 4.99
N HIS A 224 9.45 30.74 5.02
CA HIS A 224 9.57 29.87 6.18
C HIS A 224 10.29 28.57 5.83
N PRO A 225 11.57 28.62 5.42
CA PRO A 225 12.31 27.43 4.95
C PRO A 225 12.51 26.36 6.02
N GLU A 226 12.37 26.68 7.29
CA GLU A 226 12.47 25.80 8.45
C GLU A 226 11.18 24.99 8.72
N ARG A 227 10.10 25.33 8.03
CA ARG A 227 8.82 24.61 8.11
C ARG A 227 8.55 23.94 6.77
N HIS A 228 7.92 22.79 6.80
CA HIS A 228 7.71 22.03 5.57
C HIS A 228 6.38 21.29 5.49
N LEU A 229 5.98 21.01 4.25
CA LEU A 229 4.95 20.06 3.86
C LEU A 229 5.65 18.85 3.27
N ILE A 230 5.03 17.68 3.31
CA ILE A 230 5.51 16.46 2.63
C ILE A 230 4.47 16.03 1.60
N LEU A 231 4.93 15.68 0.41
CA LEU A 231 4.19 14.91 -0.58
C LEU A 231 4.92 13.58 -0.75
N GLY A 232 4.26 12.48 -0.42
CA GLY A 232 4.88 11.15 -0.47
C GLY A 232 4.04 10.12 -1.21
N GLY A 233 4.61 8.95 -1.44
CA GLY A 233 3.98 7.75 -1.97
C GLY A 233 5.02 6.66 -2.15
N HIS A 234 4.65 5.39 -2.09
CA HIS A 234 5.64 4.33 -2.22
C HIS A 234 6.02 4.05 -3.67
N HIS A 235 7.23 3.57 -3.88
CA HIS A 235 7.74 3.18 -5.19
C HIS A 235 7.96 1.68 -5.32
N ASP A 236 7.92 0.95 -4.23
CA ASP A 236 7.90 -0.50 -4.28
C ASP A 236 6.56 -1.03 -4.80
N THR A 237 6.49 -2.30 -5.07
CA THR A 237 5.31 -3.00 -5.57
C THR A 237 5.21 -4.37 -4.92
N VAL A 238 4.02 -4.91 -4.86
CA VAL A 238 3.88 -6.31 -4.46
C VAL A 238 4.66 -7.23 -5.41
N LEU A 239 5.05 -8.38 -4.91
CA LEU A 239 5.86 -9.36 -5.63
C LEU A 239 5.32 -9.66 -7.03
N GLY A 240 6.24 -9.69 -8.02
CA GLY A 240 5.95 -10.15 -9.38
C GLY A 240 5.06 -9.25 -10.21
N THR A 241 4.61 -8.10 -9.67
CA THR A 241 3.81 -7.13 -10.43
C THR A 241 4.65 -5.96 -10.90
N ALA A 242 4.26 -5.35 -12.02
CA ALA A 242 4.82 -4.06 -12.44
C ALA A 242 4.25 -2.90 -11.61
N GLY A 243 3.19 -3.13 -10.83
CA GLY A 243 2.55 -2.16 -9.95
C GLY A 243 2.20 -0.89 -10.68
N GLY A 244 1.40 -1.00 -11.76
CA GLY A 244 1.06 0.17 -12.59
C GLY A 244 0.27 1.19 -11.77
N ASN A 245 -0.86 0.79 -11.23
CA ASN A 245 -1.68 1.63 -10.36
C ASN A 245 -1.11 1.66 -8.94
N ASP A 246 -0.69 0.53 -8.42
CA ASP A 246 -0.15 0.33 -7.08
C ASP A 246 1.37 0.01 -7.12
N ASN A 247 2.31 0.98 -6.95
CA ASN A 247 1.97 2.40 -6.85
C ASN A 247 2.86 3.25 -7.77
N THR A 248 3.09 2.80 -9.03
CA THR A 248 3.76 3.66 -10.02
C THR A 248 2.96 4.96 -10.21
N SER A 249 1.63 4.92 -10.06
CA SER A 249 0.78 6.10 -10.22
C SER A 249 1.08 7.17 -9.18
N GLY A 250 1.19 6.81 -7.91
CA GLY A 250 1.54 7.71 -6.81
C GLY A 250 2.98 8.23 -6.93
N THR A 251 3.93 7.32 -7.18
CA THR A 251 5.34 7.67 -7.42
C THR A 251 5.48 8.74 -8.51
N ILE A 252 4.85 8.53 -9.68
CA ILE A 252 4.85 9.51 -10.77
C ILE A 252 4.15 10.81 -10.35
N GLY A 253 3.08 10.71 -9.56
CA GLY A 253 2.39 11.87 -8.99
C GLY A 253 3.34 12.74 -8.15
N VAL A 254 4.15 12.13 -7.29
CA VAL A 254 5.19 12.82 -6.52
C VAL A 254 6.22 13.48 -7.44
N MET A 255 6.81 12.71 -8.36
CA MET A 255 7.86 13.17 -9.28
C MET A 255 7.41 14.34 -10.16
N GLU A 256 6.25 14.22 -10.80
CA GLU A 256 5.74 15.24 -11.70
C GLU A 256 5.26 16.50 -10.97
N THR A 257 4.72 16.36 -9.76
CA THR A 257 4.38 17.50 -8.91
C THR A 257 5.64 18.29 -8.53
N ALA A 258 6.71 17.60 -8.14
CA ALA A 258 8.00 18.19 -7.84
C ALA A 258 8.58 18.94 -9.06
N ARG A 259 8.60 18.28 -10.21
CA ARG A 259 9.07 18.87 -11.46
C ARG A 259 8.28 20.13 -11.86
N VAL A 260 6.95 20.09 -11.74
CA VAL A 260 6.09 21.24 -12.06
C VAL A 260 6.39 22.43 -11.15
N ILE A 261 6.55 22.22 -9.85
CA ILE A 261 6.87 23.30 -8.90
C ILE A 261 8.28 23.85 -9.18
N ALA A 262 9.26 22.98 -9.44
CA ALA A 262 10.62 23.41 -9.78
C ALA A 262 10.65 24.24 -11.08
N ALA A 263 9.94 23.82 -12.12
CA ALA A 263 9.81 24.56 -13.38
C ALA A 263 9.16 25.95 -13.18
N LEU A 264 8.11 26.03 -12.36
CA LEU A 264 7.48 27.31 -12.02
C LEU A 264 8.46 28.25 -11.29
N GLY A 265 9.30 27.69 -10.42
CA GLY A 265 10.36 28.41 -9.71
C GLY A 265 11.42 28.97 -10.67
N SER A 266 11.91 28.15 -11.60
CA SER A 266 12.98 28.52 -12.53
C SER A 266 12.50 29.45 -13.66
N GLU A 267 11.31 29.24 -14.20
CA GLU A 267 10.81 29.97 -15.36
C GLU A 267 10.02 31.25 -14.99
N LEU A 268 9.27 31.20 -13.89
CA LEU A 268 8.36 32.30 -13.51
C LEU A 268 8.69 32.92 -12.15
N GLY A 269 9.70 32.41 -11.43
CA GLY A 269 10.02 32.87 -10.08
C GLY A 269 8.97 32.51 -9.00
N ILE A 270 8.03 31.61 -9.32
CA ILE A 270 6.99 31.17 -8.40
C ILE A 270 7.57 30.05 -7.52
N LYS A 271 7.89 30.37 -6.28
CA LYS A 271 8.48 29.43 -5.33
C LYS A 271 7.58 29.23 -4.11
N PRO A 272 7.68 28.10 -3.40
CA PRO A 272 6.93 27.87 -2.18
C PRO A 272 7.35 28.83 -1.05
N GLY A 273 6.42 29.13 -0.15
CA GLY A 273 6.70 29.94 1.05
C GLY A 273 7.40 29.11 2.13
N MET A 274 6.85 27.96 2.50
CA MET A 274 7.49 26.91 3.29
C MET A 274 8.18 25.91 2.36
N SER A 275 9.17 25.17 2.87
CA SER A 275 9.77 24.06 2.13
C SER A 275 8.73 23.00 1.76
N ILE A 276 8.92 22.34 0.62
CA ILE A 276 8.12 21.18 0.23
C ILE A 276 9.08 20.02 0.03
N ARG A 277 8.85 18.97 0.79
CA ARG A 277 9.61 17.73 0.70
C ARG A 277 8.83 16.74 -0.15
N PHE A 278 9.52 16.07 -1.06
CA PHE A 278 8.98 15.04 -1.94
C PHE A 278 9.67 13.74 -1.58
N ALA A 279 8.90 12.73 -1.20
CA ALA A 279 9.45 11.48 -0.74
C ALA A 279 8.82 10.29 -1.45
N THR A 280 9.63 9.28 -1.77
CA THR A 280 9.09 8.00 -2.18
C THR A 280 9.63 6.90 -1.28
N TRP A 281 8.73 6.04 -0.83
CA TRP A 281 8.99 5.05 0.20
C TRP A 281 9.25 3.68 -0.40
N SER A 282 10.16 2.91 0.19
CA SER A 282 10.39 1.50 -0.07
C SER A 282 9.71 0.65 0.99
N GLY A 283 9.17 -0.51 0.63
CA GLY A 283 8.62 -1.46 1.59
C GLY A 283 7.30 -1.05 2.23
N GLU A 284 6.47 -0.30 1.52
CA GLU A 284 5.07 -0.07 1.88
C GLU A 284 4.32 -1.39 1.94
N GLU A 285 4.45 -2.20 0.89
CA GLU A 285 3.89 -3.54 0.71
C GLU A 285 4.36 -4.57 1.76
N GLN A 286 5.25 -4.14 2.62
CA GLN A 286 5.85 -4.90 3.70
C GLN A 286 5.69 -4.19 5.05
N HIS A 287 4.48 -3.72 5.35
CA HIS A 287 4.10 -3.05 6.60
C HIS A 287 4.70 -1.63 6.76
N LEU A 288 4.71 -0.84 5.68
CA LEU A 288 5.07 0.59 5.70
C LEU A 288 6.52 0.84 6.20
N GLN A 289 7.45 -0.11 5.97
CA GLN A 289 8.76 -0.09 6.63
C GLN A 289 9.57 1.17 6.29
N GLY A 290 9.53 1.65 5.05
CA GLY A 290 10.24 2.87 4.64
C GLY A 290 9.71 4.14 5.29
N ALA A 291 8.41 4.32 5.30
CA ALA A 291 7.78 5.45 5.97
C ALA A 291 8.02 5.40 7.49
N ARG A 292 7.96 4.20 8.11
CA ARG A 292 8.31 4.00 9.52
C ARG A 292 9.76 4.37 9.82
N ALA A 293 10.70 3.94 8.97
CA ALA A 293 12.11 4.28 9.11
C ALA A 293 12.35 5.79 9.01
N TYR A 294 11.69 6.45 8.06
CA TYR A 294 11.75 7.90 7.90
C TYR A 294 11.22 8.63 9.13
N VAL A 295 10.02 8.29 9.61
CA VAL A 295 9.41 8.90 10.79
C VAL A 295 10.28 8.66 12.04
N ALA A 296 10.79 7.43 12.21
CA ALA A 296 11.69 7.11 13.32
C ALA A 296 12.98 7.93 13.28
N HIS A 297 13.55 8.19 12.09
CA HIS A 297 14.77 8.98 11.94
C HIS A 297 14.52 10.47 12.15
N HIS A 298 13.49 11.04 11.52
CA HIS A 298 13.29 12.50 11.45
C HIS A 298 12.37 13.05 12.54
N HIS A 299 11.46 12.25 13.08
CA HIS A 299 10.36 12.78 13.92
C HIS A 299 10.26 12.13 15.30
N SER A 300 10.83 10.94 15.51
CA SER A 300 10.79 10.30 16.82
C SER A 300 11.46 11.16 17.90
N PRO A 301 10.85 11.28 19.10
CA PRO A 301 11.43 12.01 20.24
C PRO A 301 12.82 11.50 20.63
N SER A 302 13.15 10.26 20.36
CA SER A 302 14.45 9.63 20.69
C SER A 302 15.52 9.80 19.60
N SER A 303 15.16 10.31 18.42
CA SER A 303 16.10 10.47 17.31
C SER A 303 17.08 11.64 17.54
N PRO A 304 18.39 11.44 17.36
CA PRO A 304 19.37 12.52 17.37
C PRO A 304 19.22 13.45 16.15
N SER A 305 18.59 13.00 15.10
CA SER A 305 18.33 13.74 13.84
C SER A 305 16.96 14.41 13.82
N ARG A 306 16.25 14.43 14.97
CA ARG A 306 14.90 14.95 15.05
C ARG A 306 14.80 16.39 14.56
N GLU A 307 13.84 16.62 13.69
CA GLU A 307 13.48 17.93 13.15
C GLU A 307 12.03 18.31 13.50
N ALA A 308 11.61 19.52 13.09
CA ALA A 308 10.22 19.93 13.24
C ALA A 308 9.30 19.02 12.42
N ASN A 309 8.17 18.65 13.01
CA ASN A 309 7.16 17.87 12.28
C ASN A 309 6.64 18.64 11.05
N PRO A 310 6.32 17.96 9.95
CA PRO A 310 5.64 18.59 8.83
C PRO A 310 4.29 19.15 9.29
N LEU A 311 3.84 20.23 8.66
CA LEU A 311 2.50 20.77 8.94
C LEU A 311 1.40 19.90 8.31
N LEU A 312 1.73 19.16 7.27
CA LEU A 312 0.87 18.14 6.67
C LEU A 312 1.72 17.22 5.80
N ASN A 313 1.55 15.92 5.95
CA ASN A 313 1.97 14.91 4.98
C ASN A 313 0.78 14.55 4.08
N ILE A 314 0.96 14.62 2.76
CA ILE A 314 -0.03 14.17 1.77
C ILE A 314 0.52 12.94 1.08
N ASN A 315 -0.12 11.79 1.28
CA ASN A 315 0.28 10.53 0.68
C ASN A 315 -0.48 10.26 -0.62
N LEU A 316 0.23 9.79 -1.62
CA LEU A 316 -0.28 9.43 -2.94
C LEU A 316 -0.20 7.94 -3.14
N ASP A 317 -1.35 7.33 -3.34
CA ASP A 317 -1.43 5.92 -3.56
C ASP A 317 -2.63 5.59 -4.45
N GLU A 318 -2.43 4.73 -5.47
CA GLU A 318 -3.44 4.31 -6.46
C GLU A 318 -4.17 5.46 -7.18
N LEU A 319 -3.43 6.44 -7.72
CA LEU A 319 -4.01 7.66 -8.31
C LEU A 319 -4.80 7.46 -9.60
N SER A 320 -4.56 6.39 -10.35
CA SER A 320 -5.13 6.28 -11.70
C SER A 320 -6.54 5.68 -11.73
N THR A 321 -7.17 5.52 -10.60
CA THR A 321 -8.52 4.95 -10.49
C THR A 321 -9.65 5.97 -10.64
N GLY A 322 -9.35 7.22 -10.98
CA GLY A 322 -10.34 8.28 -11.20
C GLY A 322 -9.75 9.68 -11.06
N HIS A 323 -10.61 10.70 -11.09
CA HIS A 323 -10.20 12.08 -10.86
C HIS A 323 -9.91 12.31 -9.38
N MET A 324 -8.91 13.16 -9.08
CA MET A 324 -8.71 13.65 -7.73
C MET A 324 -9.99 14.37 -7.24
N LYS A 325 -10.66 13.76 -6.26
CA LYS A 325 -11.91 14.30 -5.71
C LYS A 325 -11.73 14.92 -4.35
N GLY A 326 -10.67 14.55 -3.64
CA GLY A 326 -10.50 15.02 -2.29
C GLY A 326 -9.16 14.64 -1.65
N ILE A 327 -8.97 15.25 -0.50
CA ILE A 327 -7.95 14.94 0.47
C ILE A 327 -8.66 14.38 1.70
N VAL A 328 -8.20 13.25 2.21
CA VAL A 328 -8.71 12.61 3.41
C VAL A 328 -7.69 12.79 4.52
N LEU A 329 -7.99 13.65 5.46
CA LEU A 329 -7.16 13.94 6.62
C LEU A 329 -7.32 12.84 7.67
N SER A 330 -6.25 12.44 8.32
CA SER A 330 -6.32 11.47 9.43
C SER A 330 -6.96 12.07 10.69
N PHE A 331 -6.82 13.39 10.88
CA PHE A 331 -7.40 14.10 12.02
C PHE A 331 -8.35 15.22 11.58
N PRO A 332 -9.49 15.40 12.27
CA PRO A 332 -10.55 16.30 11.81
C PRO A 332 -10.26 17.81 12.01
N HIS A 333 -9.31 18.18 12.86
CA HIS A 333 -9.08 19.59 13.25
C HIS A 333 -8.64 20.46 12.06
N LEU A 334 -7.88 19.91 11.09
CA LEU A 334 -7.46 20.63 9.89
C LEU A 334 -8.53 20.73 8.80
N ARG A 335 -9.62 19.96 8.88
CA ARG A 335 -10.60 19.82 7.78
C ARG A 335 -11.15 21.16 7.28
N LYS A 336 -11.69 21.97 8.20
CA LYS A 336 -12.26 23.28 7.84
C LYS A 336 -11.18 24.26 7.36
N PHE A 337 -10.01 24.19 7.96
CA PHE A 337 -8.90 25.06 7.61
C PHE A 337 -8.40 24.74 6.19
N VAL A 338 -8.06 23.51 5.89
CA VAL A 338 -7.59 23.10 4.56
C VAL A 338 -8.67 23.37 3.50
N GLN A 339 -9.95 23.02 3.76
CA GLN A 339 -11.03 23.30 2.83
C GLN A 339 -11.13 24.81 2.51
N ALA A 340 -11.03 25.67 3.54
CA ALA A 340 -11.06 27.12 3.32
C ALA A 340 -9.88 27.62 2.47
N GLN A 341 -8.68 27.03 2.60
CA GLN A 341 -7.54 27.35 1.74
C GLN A 341 -7.82 26.93 0.27
N LEU A 342 -8.38 25.75 0.07
CA LEU A 342 -8.71 25.25 -1.28
C LEU A 342 -9.84 26.07 -1.92
N ASP A 343 -10.82 26.50 -1.16
CA ASP A 343 -11.95 27.30 -1.66
C ASP A 343 -11.49 28.70 -2.18
N THR A 344 -10.32 29.17 -1.73
CA THR A 344 -9.72 30.41 -2.29
C THR A 344 -9.11 30.23 -3.67
N MET A 345 -8.96 28.99 -4.13
CA MET A 345 -8.43 28.66 -5.47
C MET A 345 -9.57 28.71 -6.48
N ASP A 346 -9.93 29.93 -6.92
CA ASP A 346 -11.05 30.20 -7.84
C ASP A 346 -10.74 29.79 -9.29
N ASP A 347 -10.65 28.47 -9.53
CA ASP A 347 -10.21 27.90 -10.80
C ASP A 347 -10.89 26.59 -11.19
N GLY A 348 -11.98 26.28 -10.51
CA GLY A 348 -12.76 25.08 -10.77
C GLY A 348 -12.20 23.80 -10.15
N LEU A 349 -11.15 23.87 -9.33
CA LEU A 349 -10.71 22.72 -8.54
C LEU A 349 -11.77 22.37 -7.49
N LYS A 350 -12.55 21.34 -7.76
CA LYS A 350 -13.53 20.79 -6.81
C LYS A 350 -12.88 19.66 -6.01
N CYS A 351 -12.06 20.03 -5.02
CA CYS A 351 -11.45 19.12 -4.10
C CYS A 351 -12.18 19.19 -2.76
N HIS A 352 -12.70 18.07 -2.29
CA HIS A 352 -13.35 17.96 -0.98
C HIS A 352 -12.31 17.55 0.07
N VAL A 353 -12.41 18.15 1.25
CA VAL A 353 -11.60 17.76 2.39
C VAL A 353 -12.48 16.95 3.33
N LEU A 354 -12.09 15.73 3.57
CA LEU A 354 -12.75 14.79 4.47
C LEU A 354 -11.81 14.46 5.63
N ASP A 355 -12.33 13.77 6.62
CA ASP A 355 -11.54 13.21 7.71
C ASP A 355 -11.90 11.75 7.90
N HIS A 356 -10.89 10.90 7.92
CA HIS A 356 -10.98 9.49 8.23
C HIS A 356 -9.60 8.93 8.56
N MET A 357 -9.49 8.15 9.63
CA MET A 357 -8.26 7.45 9.96
C MET A 357 -8.23 6.13 9.18
N ASP A 358 -7.19 5.94 8.41
CA ASP A 358 -6.91 4.73 7.63
C ASP A 358 -5.46 4.30 7.91
N ALA A 359 -5.22 3.00 8.05
CA ALA A 359 -3.90 2.44 8.34
C ALA A 359 -3.19 1.86 7.11
N HIS A 360 -3.84 1.88 5.93
CA HIS A 360 -3.40 1.11 4.76
C HIS A 360 -2.54 1.92 3.78
N SER A 361 -1.65 2.79 4.23
CA SER A 361 -0.61 3.37 3.40
C SER A 361 0.37 4.24 4.22
N ASP A 362 1.39 4.78 3.59
CA ASP A 362 2.55 5.46 4.19
C ASP A 362 2.26 6.75 4.97
N HIS A 363 1.06 7.26 4.96
CA HIS A 363 0.66 8.35 5.86
C HIS A 363 0.52 7.86 7.32
N PHE A 364 0.26 6.57 7.52
CA PHE A 364 -0.08 6.02 8.83
C PHE A 364 1.06 6.07 9.86
N PRO A 365 2.34 5.80 9.53
CA PRO A 365 3.45 6.00 10.45
C PRO A 365 3.55 7.43 11.03
N PHE A 366 3.14 8.44 10.27
CA PHE A 366 3.03 9.82 10.78
C PHE A 366 1.88 9.95 11.77
N VAL A 367 0.74 9.31 11.49
CA VAL A 367 -0.43 9.28 12.38
C VAL A 367 -0.09 8.66 13.73
N GLU A 368 0.67 7.57 13.76
CA GLU A 368 1.12 6.91 15.00
C GLU A 368 1.91 7.84 15.92
N GLU A 369 2.64 8.81 15.36
CA GLU A 369 3.36 9.86 16.09
C GLU A 369 2.53 11.15 16.29
N ALA A 370 1.20 11.08 16.09
CA ALA A 370 0.27 12.21 16.16
C ALA A 370 0.67 13.39 15.23
N ILE A 371 1.31 13.10 14.11
CA ILE A 371 1.67 14.07 13.07
C ILE A 371 0.54 14.15 12.05
N ASP A 372 0.21 15.36 11.62
CA ASP A 372 -0.85 15.60 10.65
C ASP A 372 -0.52 14.97 9.30
N ALA A 373 -1.35 14.03 8.91
CA ALA A 373 -1.19 13.27 7.68
C ALA A 373 -2.53 13.13 6.94
N SER A 374 -2.44 12.87 5.67
CA SER A 374 -3.57 12.70 4.79
C SER A 374 -3.23 11.77 3.63
N MET A 375 -4.25 11.26 2.99
CA MET A 375 -4.14 10.59 1.69
C MET A 375 -5.02 11.31 0.67
N THR A 376 -4.71 11.16 -0.60
CA THR A 376 -5.66 11.54 -1.64
C THR A 376 -6.79 10.52 -1.69
N TRP A 377 -8.02 10.99 -1.96
CA TRP A 377 -9.16 10.09 -2.07
C TRP A 377 -8.91 9.04 -3.15
N ARG A 378 -8.85 7.79 -2.73
CA ARG A 378 -8.77 6.63 -3.62
C ARG A 378 -10.16 6.28 -4.13
N TRP A 379 -10.30 6.16 -5.44
CA TRP A 379 -11.59 5.81 -6.04
C TRP A 379 -11.96 4.33 -5.86
N ARG A 380 -11.01 3.48 -5.52
CA ARG A 380 -11.19 2.05 -5.25
C ARG A 380 -12.33 1.76 -4.26
N PHE A 381 -12.61 2.70 -3.37
CA PHE A 381 -13.66 2.58 -2.36
C PHE A 381 -15.09 2.83 -2.86
N PHE A 382 -15.30 3.24 -4.10
CA PHE A 382 -16.61 3.64 -4.60
C PHE A 382 -16.94 3.07 -5.98
N GLY A 383 -17.41 1.81 -6.02
CA GLY A 383 -18.22 1.32 -7.12
C GLY A 383 -17.49 0.89 -8.38
N ARG A 384 -16.19 0.59 -8.35
CA ARG A 384 -15.63 -0.26 -9.39
C ARG A 384 -16.05 -1.70 -9.15
N HIS A 385 -16.48 -2.37 -10.21
CA HIS A 385 -16.67 -3.80 -10.18
C HIS A 385 -15.33 -4.47 -9.84
N GLU A 386 -15.35 -5.52 -8.99
CA GLU A 386 -14.14 -6.26 -8.58
C GLU A 386 -13.31 -6.73 -9.78
N ASP A 387 -13.94 -7.11 -10.89
CA ASP A 387 -13.27 -7.50 -12.12
C ASP A 387 -12.44 -6.39 -12.80
N ALA A 388 -12.66 -5.13 -12.45
CA ALA A 388 -11.89 -4.00 -12.95
C ALA A 388 -10.79 -3.55 -11.97
N ASN A 389 -10.70 -4.15 -10.80
CA ASN A 389 -9.64 -3.94 -9.82
C ASN A 389 -8.51 -4.95 -10.05
N PHE A 390 -7.27 -4.43 -10.23
CA PHE A 390 -6.06 -5.25 -10.43
C PHE A 390 -5.06 -5.09 -9.28
N HIS A 391 -5.52 -4.56 -8.15
CA HIS A 391 -4.70 -4.39 -6.96
C HIS A 391 -4.03 -5.71 -6.55
N HIS A 392 -2.72 -5.66 -6.31
CA HIS A 392 -1.87 -6.80 -5.94
C HIS A 392 -1.89 -7.99 -6.93
N GLU A 393 -2.27 -7.75 -8.18
CA GLU A 393 -2.29 -8.78 -9.22
C GLU A 393 -1.21 -8.53 -10.28
N ILE A 394 -0.74 -9.60 -10.92
CA ILE A 394 0.17 -9.50 -12.08
C ILE A 394 -0.42 -8.61 -13.20
N GLY A 395 -1.74 -8.50 -13.24
CA GLY A 395 -2.46 -7.64 -14.18
C GLY A 395 -2.32 -6.14 -13.91
N ASP A 396 -1.79 -5.71 -12.76
CA ASP A 396 -1.51 -4.30 -12.50
C ASP A 396 -0.25 -3.85 -13.22
N ALA A 397 -0.42 -3.35 -14.42
CA ALA A 397 0.63 -2.97 -15.36
C ALA A 397 0.41 -1.55 -15.91
N ALA A 398 1.39 -1.04 -16.63
CA ALA A 398 1.40 0.32 -17.20
C ALA A 398 0.13 0.70 -17.99
N ASN A 399 -0.51 -0.26 -18.66
CA ASN A 399 -1.73 -0.04 -19.43
C ASN A 399 -2.99 0.25 -18.58
N LYS A 400 -2.91 0.11 -17.27
CA LYS A 400 -3.99 0.47 -16.33
C LYS A 400 -4.00 1.96 -16.00
N LEU A 401 -2.91 2.67 -16.31
CA LEU A 401 -2.76 4.08 -15.98
C LEU A 401 -3.40 5.01 -17.01
N ASN A 402 -4.16 5.98 -16.53
CA ASN A 402 -4.67 7.07 -17.35
C ASN A 402 -3.70 8.26 -17.28
N VAL A 403 -2.83 8.37 -18.27
CA VAL A 403 -1.82 9.45 -18.36
C VAL A 403 -2.44 10.84 -18.30
N ARG A 404 -3.65 11.01 -18.84
CA ARG A 404 -4.35 12.33 -18.80
C ARG A 404 -4.73 12.68 -17.36
N GLU A 405 -5.28 11.74 -16.62
CA GLU A 405 -5.66 11.96 -15.23
C GLU A 405 -4.43 12.24 -14.36
N LEU A 406 -3.32 11.51 -14.55
CA LEU A 406 -2.08 11.77 -13.84
C LEU A 406 -1.52 13.18 -14.10
N LYS A 407 -1.64 13.71 -15.32
CA LYS A 407 -1.29 15.11 -15.61
C LYS A 407 -2.16 16.10 -14.84
N GLU A 408 -3.45 15.83 -14.75
CA GLU A 408 -4.38 16.64 -13.96
C GLU A 408 -4.03 16.59 -12.48
N TYR A 409 -3.75 15.39 -11.92
CA TYR A 409 -3.31 15.21 -10.54
C TYR A 409 -2.06 16.04 -10.24
N ALA A 410 -1.00 15.89 -11.02
CA ALA A 410 0.26 16.61 -10.80
C ALA A 410 0.04 18.14 -10.80
N GLY A 411 -0.76 18.65 -11.73
CA GLY A 411 -1.07 20.06 -11.80
C GLY A 411 -1.93 20.56 -10.64
N GLN A 412 -2.87 19.76 -10.15
CA GLN A 412 -3.72 20.08 -9.02
C GLN A 412 -2.92 20.04 -7.71
N LEU A 413 -2.11 19.00 -7.50
CA LEU A 413 -1.26 18.84 -6.32
C LEU A 413 -0.23 19.97 -6.21
N ALA A 414 0.42 20.34 -7.33
CA ALA A 414 1.36 21.47 -7.35
C ALA A 414 0.69 22.77 -6.88
N ARG A 415 -0.55 23.03 -7.29
CA ARG A 415 -1.31 24.20 -6.88
C ARG A 415 -1.72 24.16 -5.41
N ILE A 416 -2.18 23.02 -4.94
CA ILE A 416 -2.55 22.80 -3.53
C ILE A 416 -1.33 23.01 -2.63
N LEU A 417 -0.21 22.38 -2.96
CA LEU A 417 1.01 22.51 -2.18
C LEU A 417 1.55 23.94 -2.17
N LEU A 418 1.58 24.61 -3.33
CA LEU A 418 1.97 26.01 -3.39
C LEU A 418 1.02 26.88 -2.53
N ARG A 419 -0.29 26.68 -2.64
CA ARG A 419 -1.25 27.41 -1.81
C ARG A 419 -1.02 27.21 -0.33
N LEU A 420 -0.90 25.95 0.10
CA LEU A 420 -0.69 25.61 1.50
C LEU A 420 0.66 26.11 2.02
N SER A 421 1.72 26.06 1.21
CA SER A 421 3.06 26.51 1.59
C SER A 421 3.15 28.03 1.88
N HIS A 422 2.22 28.82 1.36
CA HIS A 422 2.17 30.27 1.60
C HIS A 422 1.29 30.67 2.78
N VAL A 423 0.67 29.72 3.46
CA VAL A 423 0.00 30.00 4.74
C VAL A 423 1.04 30.16 5.83
N VAL A 424 0.91 31.23 6.63
CA VAL A 424 1.83 31.47 7.76
C VAL A 424 1.77 30.28 8.72
N PRO A 425 2.91 29.70 9.12
CA PRO A 425 2.90 28.51 9.98
C PRO A 425 2.10 28.66 11.27
N ASP A 426 2.12 29.84 11.90
CA ASP A 426 1.40 30.13 13.13
C ASP A 426 -0.13 30.18 12.96
N ASP A 427 -0.62 30.30 11.73
CA ASP A 427 -2.05 30.26 11.40
C ASP A 427 -2.60 28.84 11.25
N TRP A 428 -1.73 27.83 11.22
CA TRP A 428 -2.14 26.42 11.16
C TRP A 428 -2.72 25.99 12.51
N PRO A 429 -3.90 25.36 12.51
CA PRO A 429 -4.46 24.79 13.73
C PRO A 429 -3.50 23.74 14.33
N THR A 430 -3.28 23.84 15.63
CA THR A 430 -2.46 22.84 16.34
C THR A 430 -3.22 21.53 16.48
N ASN A 431 -2.56 20.43 16.23
CA ASN A 431 -3.12 19.11 16.45
C ASN A 431 -3.39 18.91 17.97
N PRO A 432 -4.65 18.67 18.38
CA PRO A 432 -4.98 18.42 19.77
C PRO A 432 -4.65 17.00 20.23
N MET A 433 -4.36 16.07 19.28
CA MET A 433 -4.11 14.67 19.59
C MET A 433 -2.70 14.44 20.12
N THR A 434 -2.60 13.60 21.13
CA THR A 434 -1.33 13.04 21.59
C THR A 434 -1.12 11.64 21.02
N VAL A 435 0.11 11.13 21.07
CA VAL A 435 0.42 9.74 20.68
C VAL A 435 -0.45 8.74 21.48
N GLU A 436 -0.67 9.01 22.75
CA GLU A 436 -1.54 8.17 23.61
C GLU A 436 -2.99 8.18 23.14
N ASP A 437 -3.53 9.36 22.73
CA ASP A 437 -4.89 9.43 22.19
C ASP A 437 -5.02 8.63 20.89
N VAL A 438 -4.01 8.71 20.01
CA VAL A 438 -3.95 7.93 18.76
C VAL A 438 -3.92 6.43 19.05
N ASN A 439 -3.04 5.99 19.96
CA ASN A 439 -2.97 4.58 20.36
C ASN A 439 -4.31 4.07 20.90
N GLN A 440 -4.99 4.85 21.72
CA GLN A 440 -6.32 4.49 22.22
C GLN A 440 -7.37 4.44 21.10
N MET A 441 -7.28 5.29 20.08
CA MET A 441 -8.16 5.22 18.92
C MET A 441 -7.92 3.93 18.14
N ILE A 442 -6.66 3.60 17.86
CA ILE A 442 -6.28 2.36 17.16
C ILE A 442 -6.76 1.13 17.93
N GLU A 443 -6.55 1.06 19.24
CA GLU A 443 -7.00 -0.06 20.07
C GLU A 443 -8.52 -0.23 20.08
N ARG A 444 -9.28 0.86 20.14
CA ARG A 444 -10.74 0.81 20.13
C ARG A 444 -11.32 0.35 18.81
N ASP A 445 -10.60 0.57 17.75
CA ASP A 445 -11.04 0.33 16.38
C ASP A 445 -10.32 -0.86 15.74
N ALA A 446 -9.56 -1.61 16.53
CA ALA A 446 -8.88 -2.81 16.08
C ALA A 446 -9.86 -3.76 15.38
N GLY A 447 -9.77 -3.84 14.06
CA GLY A 447 -10.66 -4.60 13.19
C GLY A 447 -11.82 -3.84 12.56
N GLY A 448 -12.12 -2.59 12.95
CA GLY A 448 -13.20 -1.78 12.38
C GLY A 448 -12.82 -1.06 11.10
N HIS A 449 -11.64 -0.43 11.06
CA HIS A 449 -11.18 0.33 9.90
C HIS A 449 -10.85 -0.54 8.68
N HIS A 450 -10.41 -1.77 8.92
CA HIS A 450 -10.06 -2.70 7.84
C HIS A 450 -11.28 -3.23 7.11
N SER A 451 -12.47 -3.20 7.74
CA SER A 451 -13.70 -3.73 7.17
C SER A 451 -14.60 -2.68 6.51
N ALA A 452 -14.39 -1.40 6.76
CA ALA A 452 -15.26 -0.34 6.23
C ALA A 452 -15.03 -0.06 4.73
N PHE A 453 -13.95 -0.58 4.15
CA PHE A 453 -13.53 -0.29 2.78
C PHE A 453 -13.26 -1.55 1.93
N HIS A 454 -13.60 -2.74 2.43
CA HIS A 454 -13.54 -3.99 1.67
C HIS A 454 -14.90 -4.41 1.14
#